data_25f92f4c5fcb1cb020aaa7a63662d957
#
_entry.id   25f92f4c5fcb1cb020aaa7a63662d957
#
_cell.length_a   1.000
_cell.length_b   1.000
_cell.length_c   1.000
_cell.angle_alpha   90.00
_cell.angle_beta   90.00
_cell.angle_gamma   90.00
#
_symmetry.space_group_name_H-M   'P 1'
#
loop_
_entity.id
_entity.type
_entity.pdbx_description
1 polymer ?
#
loop_
_entity_poly.entity_id
_entity_poly.type
_entity_poly.pdbx_seq_one_letter_code
_entity_poly.pdbx_strand_id
1 'polypeptide(L)'
;LNSSGKFDTSLRDGSITELSILSKLVSPLVEAYQSGNDFEVSKIVRRNSPLLDKEAFASESDNQSKMLEKAESAVESLMNLWKDEKIPSCLEVLKNIRDTRLFKVGNRVDELLTEFSQGEDKKVTALRNALSVPFCELKKYSSYVTDNTRFATHQGVKGLEFPRVMVIMDDAQARGFLFSYEKLFGAKAQSETDVKNKSNGKDTSITRTARLFYVACTRAKKSLAVVAYTENMESVKNTALSNGWFSEDEIYIL
;
A
#
# COMPACT_ATOMS: atom_id res chain seq x y z
N LEU A 1 -13.80 12.45 -5.00
CA LEU A 1 -12.93 11.39 -4.44
C LEU A 1 -13.60 10.54 -3.33
N ASN A 2 -14.91 10.65 -3.12
CA ASN A 2 -15.62 10.00 -2.00
C ASN A 2 -16.23 8.62 -2.32
N SER A 3 -15.81 7.91 -3.36
CA SER A 3 -16.53 6.70 -3.78
C SER A 3 -15.79 5.39 -3.62
N SER A 4 -14.63 5.34 -2.96
CA SER A 4 -13.96 4.04 -2.90
C SER A 4 -12.96 3.87 -1.75
N GLY A 5 -13.45 3.80 -0.52
CA GLY A 5 -12.59 3.40 0.59
C GLY A 5 -11.81 2.10 0.32
N LYS A 6 -12.34 1.20 -0.51
CA LYS A 6 -11.65 -0.02 -0.95
C LYS A 6 -10.51 0.26 -1.96
N PHE A 7 -10.71 1.18 -2.91
CA PHE A 7 -9.66 1.52 -3.89
C PHE A 7 -8.51 2.25 -3.22
N ASP A 8 -8.82 3.21 -2.34
CA ASP A 8 -7.83 3.94 -1.54
C ASP A 8 -7.02 2.98 -0.65
N THR A 9 -7.69 2.00 -0.03
CA THR A 9 -7.03 0.94 0.74
C THR A 9 -6.11 0.10 -0.14
N SER A 10 -6.59 -0.36 -1.30
CA SER A 10 -5.79 -1.18 -2.22
C SER A 10 -4.59 -0.42 -2.81
N LEU A 11 -4.70 0.89 -2.97
CA LEU A 11 -3.58 1.73 -3.38
C LEU A 11 -2.53 1.83 -2.27
N ARG A 12 -2.97 1.96 -1.02
CA ARG A 12 -2.07 2.10 0.14
C ARG A 12 -1.38 0.78 0.54
N ASP A 13 -2.06 -0.33 0.39
CA ASP A 13 -1.53 -1.66 0.72
C ASP A 13 -0.80 -2.36 -0.45
N GLY A 14 -0.74 -1.71 -1.61
CA GLY A 14 -0.03 -2.22 -2.79
C GLY A 14 -0.70 -3.42 -3.45
N SER A 15 -1.99 -3.66 -3.20
CA SER A 15 -2.73 -4.80 -3.76
C SER A 15 -3.29 -4.55 -5.17
N ILE A 16 -3.03 -3.38 -5.76
CA ILE A 16 -3.40 -3.10 -7.15
C ILE A 16 -2.46 -3.87 -8.09
N THR A 17 -3.03 -4.82 -8.83
CA THR A 17 -2.28 -5.75 -9.68
C THR A 17 -1.41 -5.03 -10.71
N GLU A 18 -1.92 -3.99 -11.36
CA GLU A 18 -1.22 -3.21 -12.38
C GLU A 18 0.03 -2.52 -11.80
N LEU A 19 -0.11 -1.90 -10.63
CA LEU A 19 1.01 -1.28 -9.93
C LEU A 19 2.01 -2.31 -9.41
N SER A 20 1.53 -3.49 -8.99
CA SER A 20 2.39 -4.60 -8.57
C SER A 20 3.23 -5.16 -9.71
N ILE A 21 2.67 -5.30 -10.92
CA ILE A 21 3.42 -5.71 -12.12
C ILE A 21 4.50 -4.67 -12.43
N LEU A 22 4.14 -3.39 -12.47
CA LEU A 22 5.08 -2.31 -12.76
C LEU A 22 6.22 -2.24 -11.72
N SER A 23 5.90 -2.35 -10.43
CA SER A 23 6.89 -2.22 -9.36
C SER A 23 7.75 -3.46 -9.16
N LYS A 24 7.17 -4.66 -9.28
CA LYS A 24 7.88 -5.91 -8.95
C LYS A 24 8.53 -6.61 -10.15
N LEU A 25 8.07 -6.33 -11.36
CA LEU A 25 8.61 -6.96 -12.57
C LEU A 25 9.27 -5.94 -13.50
N VAL A 26 8.58 -4.83 -13.81
CA VAL A 26 9.08 -3.88 -14.81
C VAL A 26 10.20 -3.01 -14.25
N SER A 27 10.03 -2.45 -13.06
CA SER A 27 11.06 -1.58 -12.46
C SER A 27 12.40 -2.30 -12.30
N PRO A 28 12.47 -3.53 -11.74
CA PRO A 28 13.71 -4.29 -11.68
C PRO A 28 14.27 -4.65 -13.07
N LEU A 29 13.41 -4.94 -14.06
CA LEU A 29 13.85 -5.23 -15.43
C LEU A 29 14.51 -4.00 -16.07
N VAL A 30 13.89 -2.83 -15.95
CA VAL A 30 14.44 -1.56 -16.46
C VAL A 30 15.77 -1.22 -15.77
N GLU A 31 15.84 -1.35 -14.44
CA GLU A 31 17.07 -1.11 -13.69
C GLU A 31 18.20 -2.09 -14.09
N ALA A 32 17.89 -3.37 -14.27
CA ALA A 32 18.86 -4.37 -14.72
C ALA A 32 19.37 -4.06 -16.15
N TYR A 33 18.48 -3.72 -17.06
CA TYR A 33 18.85 -3.39 -18.45
C TYR A 33 19.71 -2.12 -18.50
N GLN A 34 19.33 -1.05 -17.82
CA GLN A 34 20.07 0.21 -17.77
C GLN A 34 21.45 0.07 -17.12
N SER A 35 21.61 -0.87 -16.19
CA SER A 35 22.90 -1.17 -15.56
C SER A 35 23.77 -2.17 -16.37
N GLY A 36 23.29 -2.67 -17.52
CA GLY A 36 23.99 -3.67 -18.32
C GLY A 36 24.05 -5.06 -17.67
N ASN A 37 23.12 -5.37 -16.76
CA ASN A 37 23.06 -6.66 -16.09
C ASN A 37 22.20 -7.67 -16.86
N ASP A 38 22.73 -8.20 -17.95
CA ASP A 38 22.03 -9.13 -18.86
C ASP A 38 21.59 -10.43 -18.17
N PHE A 39 22.32 -10.86 -17.15
CA PHE A 39 21.95 -12.03 -16.35
C PHE A 39 20.64 -11.81 -15.60
N GLU A 40 20.49 -10.67 -14.94
CA GLU A 40 19.25 -10.36 -14.19
C GLU A 40 18.09 -10.08 -15.14
N VAL A 41 18.33 -9.41 -16.29
CA VAL A 41 17.33 -9.26 -17.36
C VAL A 41 16.79 -10.62 -17.79
N SER A 42 17.69 -11.53 -18.17
CA SER A 42 17.33 -12.89 -18.63
C SER A 42 16.58 -13.67 -17.54
N LYS A 43 17.00 -13.55 -16.30
CA LYS A 43 16.38 -14.21 -15.14
C LYS A 43 14.94 -13.72 -14.88
N ILE A 44 14.72 -12.39 -14.94
CA ILE A 44 13.38 -11.79 -14.75
C ILE A 44 12.45 -12.24 -15.85
N VAL A 45 12.88 -12.14 -17.12
CA VAL A 45 12.08 -12.52 -18.29
C VAL A 45 11.76 -14.01 -18.27
N ARG A 46 12.77 -14.87 -18.06
CA ARG A 46 12.60 -16.32 -18.05
C ARG A 46 11.64 -16.82 -16.96
N ARG A 47 11.57 -16.14 -15.84
CA ARG A 47 10.69 -16.54 -14.72
C ARG A 47 9.26 -16.07 -14.87
N ASN A 48 9.04 -14.95 -15.54
CA ASN A 48 7.76 -14.22 -15.45
C ASN A 48 7.08 -14.01 -16.81
N SER A 49 7.81 -14.20 -17.93
CA SER A 49 7.25 -13.96 -19.25
C SER A 49 6.49 -15.18 -19.80
N PRO A 50 5.25 -15.00 -20.24
CA PRO A 50 4.52 -16.05 -20.94
C PRO A 50 5.13 -16.41 -22.32
N LEU A 51 6.00 -15.56 -22.85
CA LEU A 51 6.72 -15.82 -24.10
C LEU A 51 7.73 -16.97 -23.97
N LEU A 52 8.15 -17.28 -22.73
CA LEU A 52 9.12 -18.33 -22.41
C LEU A 52 8.49 -19.40 -21.50
N ASP A 53 7.22 -19.72 -21.71
CA ASP A 53 6.52 -20.75 -20.94
C ASP A 53 7.22 -22.10 -21.08
N LYS A 54 7.41 -22.80 -19.96
CA LYS A 54 8.14 -24.06 -19.89
C LYS A 54 7.51 -25.17 -20.71
N GLU A 55 6.18 -25.23 -20.78
CA GLU A 55 5.46 -26.26 -21.53
C GLU A 55 5.60 -26.03 -23.04
N ALA A 56 5.49 -24.77 -23.48
CA ALA A 56 5.73 -24.41 -24.88
C ALA A 56 7.21 -24.55 -25.27
N PHE A 57 8.14 -24.29 -24.35
CA PHE A 57 9.58 -24.42 -24.57
C PHE A 57 10.05 -25.87 -24.67
N ALA A 58 9.36 -26.80 -24.03
CA ALA A 58 9.71 -28.23 -24.03
C ALA A 58 9.19 -28.99 -25.27
N SER A 59 8.19 -28.46 -25.98
CA SER A 59 7.47 -29.19 -27.01
C SER A 59 8.10 -29.16 -28.41
N GLU A 60 8.97 -28.19 -28.72
CA GLU A 60 9.56 -28.05 -30.09
C GLU A 60 10.93 -27.37 -30.04
N SER A 61 12.01 -28.10 -30.36
CA SER A 61 13.38 -27.54 -30.39
C SER A 61 13.58 -26.42 -31.41
N ASP A 62 12.92 -26.49 -32.56
CA ASP A 62 12.99 -25.45 -33.61
C ASP A 62 12.26 -24.14 -33.26
N ASN A 63 11.45 -24.15 -32.22
CA ASN A 63 10.68 -22.99 -31.78
C ASN A 63 11.38 -22.17 -30.70
N GLN A 64 12.39 -22.73 -30.04
CA GLN A 64 13.09 -22.10 -28.91
C GLN A 64 13.80 -20.80 -29.34
N SER A 65 14.50 -20.79 -30.46
CA SER A 65 15.17 -19.58 -30.98
C SER A 65 14.16 -18.45 -31.25
N LYS A 66 13.03 -18.80 -31.90
CA LYS A 66 11.98 -17.82 -32.18
C LYS A 66 11.30 -17.26 -30.92
N MET A 67 11.18 -18.09 -29.89
CA MET A 67 10.63 -17.64 -28.61
C MET A 67 11.59 -16.67 -27.89
N LEU A 68 12.89 -16.97 -27.92
CA LEU A 68 13.92 -16.09 -27.38
C LEU A 68 13.98 -14.77 -28.15
N GLU A 69 13.98 -14.79 -29.48
CA GLU A 69 13.93 -13.59 -30.32
C GLU A 69 12.70 -12.72 -30.05
N LYS A 70 11.53 -13.34 -29.85
CA LYS A 70 10.31 -12.62 -29.46
C LYS A 70 10.44 -11.98 -28.07
N ALA A 71 11.01 -12.67 -27.10
CA ALA A 71 11.21 -12.15 -25.76
C ALA A 71 12.23 -11.00 -25.77
N GLU A 72 13.32 -11.12 -26.52
CA GLU A 72 14.32 -10.09 -26.72
C GLU A 72 13.71 -8.85 -27.38
N SER A 73 13.00 -9.01 -28.49
CA SER A 73 12.29 -7.92 -29.17
C SER A 73 11.26 -7.24 -28.26
N ALA A 74 10.59 -7.98 -27.38
CA ALA A 74 9.66 -7.42 -26.42
C ALA A 74 10.37 -6.56 -25.36
N VAL A 75 11.54 -7.01 -24.87
CA VAL A 75 12.38 -6.22 -23.96
C VAL A 75 12.89 -4.96 -24.65
N GLU A 76 13.42 -5.08 -25.85
CA GLU A 76 13.89 -3.92 -26.64
C GLU A 76 12.76 -2.92 -26.91
N SER A 77 11.57 -3.40 -27.28
CA SER A 77 10.38 -2.56 -27.44
C SER A 77 10.04 -1.78 -26.18
N LEU A 78 10.11 -2.43 -25.03
CA LEU A 78 9.89 -1.79 -23.74
C LEU A 78 10.97 -0.70 -23.48
N MET A 79 12.26 -1.03 -23.67
CA MET A 79 13.37 -0.10 -23.42
C MET A 79 13.35 1.10 -24.38
N ASN A 80 12.82 0.94 -25.59
CA ASN A 80 12.65 2.02 -26.54
C ASN A 80 11.73 3.14 -26.05
N LEU A 81 10.89 2.91 -25.04
CA LEU A 81 10.07 3.96 -24.43
C LEU A 81 10.91 5.03 -23.72
N TRP A 82 12.15 4.71 -23.31
CA TRP A 82 13.10 5.64 -22.66
C TRP A 82 14.11 6.24 -23.63
N LYS A 83 14.00 6.00 -24.94
CA LYS A 83 14.87 6.65 -25.93
C LYS A 83 14.61 8.16 -25.97
N ASP A 84 15.62 8.91 -26.38
CA ASP A 84 15.59 10.36 -26.59
C ASP A 84 15.20 11.14 -25.30
N GLU A 85 15.69 10.67 -24.14
CA GLU A 85 15.41 11.25 -22.82
C GLU A 85 13.92 11.32 -22.44
N LYS A 86 13.08 10.58 -23.17
CA LYS A 86 11.64 10.48 -22.88
C LYS A 86 11.44 9.72 -21.58
N ILE A 87 10.53 10.21 -20.73
CA ILE A 87 10.05 9.52 -19.54
C ILE A 87 8.64 9.04 -19.82
N PRO A 88 8.43 7.71 -20.05
CA PRO A 88 7.10 7.19 -20.32
C PRO A 88 6.22 7.25 -19.07
N SER A 89 4.90 7.34 -19.28
CA SER A 89 3.92 7.15 -18.21
C SER A 89 3.80 5.66 -17.85
N CYS A 90 3.30 5.37 -16.65
CA CYS A 90 2.98 4.00 -16.25
C CYS A 90 1.98 3.34 -17.21
N LEU A 91 1.06 4.10 -17.79
CA LEU A 91 0.07 3.62 -18.74
C LEU A 91 0.70 3.22 -20.08
N GLU A 92 1.66 4.03 -20.62
CA GLU A 92 2.42 3.67 -21.84
C GLU A 92 3.23 2.40 -21.64
N VAL A 93 3.83 2.23 -20.48
CA VAL A 93 4.57 1.02 -20.11
C VAL A 93 3.64 -0.20 -20.05
N LEU A 94 2.47 -0.10 -19.41
CA LEU A 94 1.47 -1.18 -19.38
C LEU A 94 0.95 -1.52 -20.77
N LYS A 95 0.73 -0.51 -21.63
CA LYS A 95 0.33 -0.72 -23.02
C LYS A 95 1.37 -1.54 -23.77
N ASN A 96 2.65 -1.16 -23.67
CA ASN A 96 3.73 -1.89 -24.31
C ASN A 96 3.80 -3.35 -23.84
N ILE A 97 3.73 -3.59 -22.53
CA ILE A 97 3.76 -4.94 -21.95
C ILE A 97 2.60 -5.80 -22.46
N ARG A 98 1.38 -5.23 -22.55
CA ARG A 98 0.23 -5.93 -23.10
C ARG A 98 0.43 -6.28 -24.58
N ASP A 99 0.83 -5.30 -25.38
CA ASP A 99 0.95 -5.42 -26.82
C ASP A 99 2.07 -6.41 -27.22
N THR A 100 3.17 -6.42 -26.49
CA THR A 100 4.30 -7.34 -26.68
C THR A 100 4.12 -8.69 -25.98
N ARG A 101 3.16 -8.80 -25.07
CA ARG A 101 2.97 -9.97 -24.18
C ARG A 101 4.21 -10.28 -23.32
N LEU A 102 5.04 -9.29 -23.03
CA LEU A 102 6.25 -9.48 -22.23
C LEU A 102 5.95 -10.04 -20.84
N PHE A 103 4.91 -9.54 -20.20
CA PHE A 103 4.38 -10.08 -18.94
C PHE A 103 2.86 -10.27 -19.03
N LYS A 104 2.36 -11.23 -18.23
CA LYS A 104 0.91 -11.45 -18.14
C LYS A 104 0.25 -10.29 -17.42
N VAL A 105 -0.68 -9.63 -18.09
CA VAL A 105 -1.53 -8.58 -17.52
C VAL A 105 -2.97 -9.06 -17.40
N GLY A 106 -3.74 -8.48 -16.48
CA GLY A 106 -5.16 -8.83 -16.32
C GLY A 106 -6.02 -8.12 -17.37
N ASN A 107 -7.24 -8.62 -17.60
CA ASN A 107 -8.21 -8.07 -18.56
C ASN A 107 -8.57 -6.60 -18.26
N ARG A 108 -8.42 -6.16 -17.02
CA ARG A 108 -8.65 -4.77 -16.63
C ARG A 108 -7.72 -3.78 -17.32
N VAL A 109 -6.53 -4.22 -17.75
CA VAL A 109 -5.61 -3.38 -18.53
C VAL A 109 -6.21 -2.99 -19.88
N ASP A 110 -7.01 -3.86 -20.50
CA ASP A 110 -7.71 -3.54 -21.74
C ASP A 110 -8.74 -2.42 -21.55
N GLU A 111 -9.48 -2.44 -20.43
CA GLU A 111 -10.41 -1.37 -20.05
C GLU A 111 -9.68 -0.04 -19.79
N LEU A 112 -8.50 -0.09 -19.16
CA LEU A 112 -7.68 1.09 -18.90
C LEU A 112 -7.12 1.75 -20.16
N LEU A 113 -6.90 0.96 -21.21
CA LEU A 113 -6.29 1.40 -22.46
C LEU A 113 -7.32 1.76 -23.54
N THR A 114 -8.60 1.43 -23.35
CA THR A 114 -9.69 1.87 -24.24
C THR A 114 -9.93 3.39 -24.08
N GLU A 115 -10.34 4.02 -25.18
CA GLU A 115 -10.69 5.44 -25.15
C GLU A 115 -11.86 5.72 -24.21
N PHE A 116 -11.86 6.92 -23.64
CA PHE A 116 -12.85 7.38 -22.67
C PHE A 116 -14.27 7.31 -23.24
N SER A 117 -15.13 6.52 -22.64
CA SER A 117 -16.57 6.46 -22.99
C SER A 117 -17.41 7.14 -21.91
N GLN A 118 -18.48 7.85 -22.36
CA GLN A 118 -19.45 8.43 -21.43
C GLN A 118 -20.12 7.29 -20.63
N GLY A 119 -19.99 7.35 -19.29
CA GLY A 119 -20.54 6.33 -18.38
C GLY A 119 -19.50 5.35 -17.83
N GLU A 120 -18.22 5.57 -18.08
CA GLU A 120 -17.14 4.73 -17.54
C GLU A 120 -17.16 4.64 -16.00
N ASP A 121 -16.79 3.46 -15.46
CA ASP A 121 -16.68 3.28 -14.00
C ASP A 121 -15.65 4.27 -13.42
N LYS A 122 -16.09 5.03 -12.43
CA LYS A 122 -15.25 6.00 -11.71
C LYS A 122 -13.92 5.39 -11.21
N LYS A 123 -13.88 4.08 -10.94
CA LYS A 123 -12.68 3.38 -10.51
C LYS A 123 -11.69 3.19 -11.65
N VAL A 124 -12.18 2.88 -12.86
CA VAL A 124 -11.34 2.76 -14.08
C VAL A 124 -10.74 4.11 -14.41
N THR A 125 -11.54 5.17 -14.42
CA THR A 125 -11.07 6.54 -14.62
C THR A 125 -10.02 6.96 -13.57
N ALA A 126 -10.28 6.68 -12.28
CA ALA A 126 -9.35 7.02 -11.22
C ALA A 126 -8.01 6.26 -11.35
N LEU A 127 -8.06 4.98 -11.71
CA LEU A 127 -6.86 4.16 -11.92
C LEU A 127 -6.11 4.60 -13.18
N ARG A 128 -6.81 4.91 -14.27
CA ARG A 128 -6.19 5.46 -15.48
C ARG A 128 -5.44 6.76 -15.18
N ASN A 129 -6.06 7.68 -14.45
CA ASN A 129 -5.42 8.92 -14.02
C ASN A 129 -4.19 8.67 -13.13
N ALA A 130 -4.28 7.71 -12.21
CA ALA A 130 -3.15 7.31 -11.38
C ALA A 130 -1.99 6.70 -12.18
N LEU A 131 -2.28 5.98 -13.28
CA LEU A 131 -1.28 5.37 -14.15
C LEU A 131 -0.76 6.30 -15.24
N SER A 132 -1.38 7.47 -15.44
CA SER A 132 -0.90 8.50 -16.37
C SER A 132 0.31 9.29 -15.85
N VAL A 133 0.74 9.04 -14.60
CA VAL A 133 1.94 9.66 -14.03
C VAL A 133 3.21 9.08 -14.66
N PRO A 134 4.33 9.85 -14.69
CA PRO A 134 5.62 9.34 -15.16
C PRO A 134 6.06 8.09 -14.40
N PHE A 135 6.63 7.13 -15.12
CA PHE A 135 7.09 5.85 -14.55
C PHE A 135 8.12 6.03 -13.42
N CYS A 136 8.93 7.09 -13.45
CA CYS A 136 9.90 7.38 -12.39
C CYS A 136 9.25 7.61 -11.01
N GLU A 137 7.99 8.06 -10.95
CA GLU A 137 7.26 8.24 -9.69
C GLU A 137 6.91 6.90 -9.02
N LEU A 138 6.89 5.81 -9.81
CA LEU A 138 6.62 4.46 -9.30
C LEU A 138 7.63 4.03 -8.22
N LYS A 139 8.88 4.49 -8.30
CA LYS A 139 9.92 4.16 -7.31
C LYS A 139 9.56 4.68 -5.91
N LYS A 140 9.00 5.88 -5.83
CA LYS A 140 8.51 6.47 -4.56
C LYS A 140 7.34 5.66 -4.00
N TYR A 141 6.40 5.29 -4.88
CA TYR A 141 5.27 4.45 -4.51
C TYR A 141 5.72 3.05 -4.05
N SER A 142 6.62 2.40 -4.81
CA SER A 142 7.18 1.10 -4.44
C SER A 142 7.86 1.13 -3.07
N SER A 143 8.69 2.15 -2.82
CA SER A 143 9.34 2.33 -1.52
C SER A 143 8.33 2.51 -0.39
N TYR A 144 7.21 3.19 -0.64
CA TYR A 144 6.13 3.36 0.33
C TYR A 144 5.45 2.03 0.67
N VAL A 145 5.11 1.23 -0.36
CA VAL A 145 4.38 -0.03 -0.19
C VAL A 145 5.25 -1.16 0.38
N THR A 146 6.57 -1.14 0.12
CA THR A 146 7.51 -2.17 0.59
C THR A 146 8.09 -1.90 1.98
N ASP A 147 7.47 -1.00 2.76
CA ASP A 147 7.93 -0.61 4.11
C ASP A 147 9.39 -0.07 4.19
N ASN A 148 9.98 0.28 3.06
CA ASN A 148 11.27 0.97 3.01
C ASN A 148 11.16 2.48 3.27
N THR A 149 10.03 2.92 3.84
CA THR A 149 9.77 4.30 4.20
C THR A 149 9.88 4.50 5.72
N ARG A 150 9.94 5.77 6.14
CA ARG A 150 9.84 6.15 7.55
C ARG A 150 8.42 5.99 8.12
N PHE A 151 7.45 5.56 7.29
CA PHE A 151 6.05 5.40 7.66
C PHE A 151 5.68 3.92 7.57
N ALA A 152 5.02 3.43 8.62
CA ALA A 152 4.48 2.07 8.67
C ALA A 152 3.07 2.11 9.28
N THR A 153 2.27 1.08 8.98
CA THR A 153 0.96 0.92 9.62
C THR A 153 1.12 0.47 11.07
N HIS A 154 0.07 0.65 11.89
CA HIS A 154 0.06 0.11 13.25
C HIS A 154 0.33 -1.40 13.31
N GLN A 155 -0.06 -2.14 12.27
CA GLN A 155 0.23 -3.57 12.17
C GLN A 155 1.68 -3.83 11.76
N GLY A 156 2.26 -3.00 10.90
CA GLY A 156 3.65 -3.09 10.46
C GLY A 156 4.65 -2.86 11.59
N VAL A 157 4.29 -2.08 12.61
CA VAL A 157 5.16 -1.87 13.80
C VAL A 157 4.96 -2.92 14.90
N LYS A 158 4.03 -3.87 14.72
CA LYS A 158 3.81 -4.94 15.69
C LYS A 158 5.07 -5.82 15.78
N GLY A 159 5.59 -5.98 16.99
CA GLY A 159 6.85 -6.72 17.23
C GLY A 159 8.12 -5.87 17.14
N LEU A 160 8.04 -4.65 16.61
CA LEU A 160 9.16 -3.70 16.65
C LEU A 160 9.21 -2.99 18.02
N GLU A 161 10.38 -2.50 18.38
CA GLU A 161 10.60 -1.72 19.61
C GLU A 161 11.45 -0.50 19.29
N PHE A 162 11.14 0.62 19.94
CA PHE A 162 11.80 1.89 19.72
C PHE A 162 12.31 2.48 21.04
N PRO A 163 13.44 3.19 21.05
CA PRO A 163 13.93 3.85 22.26
C PRO A 163 12.94 4.85 22.84
N ARG A 164 12.26 5.60 21.98
CA ARG A 164 11.26 6.61 22.35
C ARG A 164 10.03 6.47 21.48
N VAL A 165 8.85 6.56 22.07
CA VAL A 165 7.57 6.52 21.36
C VAL A 165 6.73 7.71 21.78
N MET A 166 6.11 8.38 20.82
CA MET A 166 5.06 9.35 21.04
C MET A 166 3.77 8.81 20.42
N VAL A 167 2.75 8.63 21.24
CA VAL A 167 1.40 8.22 20.81
C VAL A 167 0.54 9.47 20.70
N ILE A 168 0.02 9.75 19.51
CA ILE A 168 -0.89 10.88 19.28
C ILE A 168 -2.28 10.31 19.09
N MET A 169 -3.22 10.75 19.92
CA MET A 169 -4.63 10.33 19.91
C MET A 169 -5.49 11.52 19.44
N ASP A 170 -6.07 11.37 18.25
CA ASP A 170 -6.94 12.37 17.63
C ASP A 170 -8.07 11.66 16.88
N ASP A 171 -9.24 11.55 17.52
CA ASP A 171 -10.41 10.89 16.93
C ASP A 171 -10.99 11.69 15.77
N ALA A 172 -10.78 13.01 15.70
CA ALA A 172 -11.28 13.85 14.60
C ALA A 172 -10.48 13.59 13.30
N GLN A 173 -9.19 13.32 13.41
CA GLN A 173 -8.33 12.99 12.28
C GLN A 173 -8.32 11.50 11.93
N ALA A 174 -8.61 10.64 12.90
CA ALA A 174 -8.69 9.19 12.74
C ALA A 174 -9.97 8.77 12.00
N ARG A 175 -10.12 9.13 10.75
CA ARG A 175 -11.28 8.87 9.85
C ARG A 175 -11.83 7.44 9.94
N GLY A 176 -12.36 7.03 11.10
CA GLY A 176 -12.86 5.67 11.26
C GLY A 176 -13.78 5.51 12.46
N PHE A 177 -14.80 4.69 12.25
CA PHE A 177 -15.75 4.27 13.31
C PHE A 177 -15.23 3.03 14.09
N LEU A 178 -14.08 2.46 13.69
CA LEU A 178 -13.54 1.24 14.31
C LEU A 178 -12.83 1.49 15.63
N PHE A 179 -12.25 2.66 15.79
CA PHE A 179 -11.48 3.07 16.96
C PHE A 179 -12.02 4.38 17.51
N SER A 180 -11.92 4.59 18.83
CA SER A 180 -12.22 5.87 19.47
C SER A 180 -11.47 5.96 20.79
N TYR A 181 -10.47 6.82 20.85
CA TYR A 181 -9.72 7.10 22.06
C TYR A 181 -10.56 7.87 23.07
N GLU A 182 -11.40 8.80 22.62
CA GLU A 182 -12.32 9.54 23.50
C GLU A 182 -13.26 8.61 24.27
N LYS A 183 -13.76 7.54 23.63
CA LYS A 183 -14.57 6.52 24.32
C LYS A 183 -13.74 5.67 25.27
N LEU A 184 -12.51 5.31 24.91
CA LEU A 184 -11.59 4.55 25.77
C LEU A 184 -11.28 5.31 27.06
N PHE A 185 -11.07 6.63 26.96
CA PHE A 185 -10.75 7.49 28.07
C PHE A 185 -11.98 8.13 28.73
N GLY A 186 -13.20 7.70 28.39
CA GLY A 186 -14.43 8.17 29.03
C GLY A 186 -14.83 9.60 28.66
N ALA A 187 -14.14 10.24 27.72
CA ALA A 187 -14.46 11.58 27.25
C ALA A 187 -15.72 11.61 26.36
N LYS A 188 -16.08 10.47 25.79
CA LYS A 188 -17.27 10.30 24.94
C LYS A 188 -18.07 9.06 25.34
N ALA A 189 -19.39 9.17 25.31
CA ALA A 189 -20.28 8.05 25.61
C ALA A 189 -20.17 6.91 24.58
N GLN A 190 -20.47 5.68 25.04
CA GLN A 190 -20.55 4.52 24.16
C GLN A 190 -21.70 4.69 23.16
N SER A 191 -21.49 4.25 21.91
CA SER A 191 -22.55 4.22 20.93
C SER A 191 -23.51 3.05 21.20
N GLU A 192 -24.74 3.15 20.69
CA GLU A 192 -25.71 2.02 20.75
C GLU A 192 -25.14 0.73 20.16
N THR A 193 -24.34 0.86 19.08
CA THR A 193 -23.64 -0.27 18.47
C THR A 193 -22.62 -0.91 19.43
N ASP A 194 -21.87 -0.10 20.18
CA ASP A 194 -20.93 -0.62 21.18
C ASP A 194 -21.66 -1.34 22.31
N VAL A 195 -22.75 -0.78 22.80
CA VAL A 195 -23.61 -1.40 23.84
C VAL A 195 -24.15 -2.74 23.35
N LYS A 196 -24.72 -2.77 22.14
CA LYS A 196 -25.25 -4.00 21.51
C LYS A 196 -24.14 -5.04 21.26
N ASN A 197 -22.96 -4.61 20.82
CA ASN A 197 -21.84 -5.52 20.62
C ASN A 197 -21.36 -6.13 21.94
N LYS A 198 -21.27 -5.31 22.99
CA LYS A 198 -20.88 -5.74 24.33
C LYS A 198 -21.86 -6.78 24.89
N SER A 199 -23.18 -6.57 24.76
CA SER A 199 -24.18 -7.53 25.20
C SER A 199 -24.14 -8.86 24.45
N ASN A 200 -23.67 -8.85 23.19
CA ASN A 200 -23.52 -10.03 22.33
C ASN A 200 -22.12 -10.67 22.42
N GLY A 201 -21.26 -10.27 23.35
CA GLY A 201 -19.89 -10.76 23.47
C GLY A 201 -18.98 -10.40 22.28
N LYS A 202 -19.34 -9.39 21.49
CA LYS A 202 -18.57 -8.94 20.33
C LYS A 202 -17.65 -7.77 20.68
N ASP A 203 -16.59 -7.63 19.89
CA ASP A 203 -15.68 -6.49 20.03
C ASP A 203 -16.38 -5.14 19.83
N THR A 204 -16.12 -4.23 20.77
CA THR A 204 -16.55 -2.83 20.71
C THR A 204 -15.45 -1.95 20.12
N SER A 205 -15.78 -0.68 19.82
CA SER A 205 -14.75 0.31 19.47
C SER A 205 -13.75 0.50 20.61
N ILE A 206 -14.19 0.44 21.85
CA ILE A 206 -13.35 0.57 23.06
C ILE A 206 -12.37 -0.60 23.16
N THR A 207 -12.83 -1.85 23.04
CA THR A 207 -11.94 -3.03 23.15
C THR A 207 -10.90 -3.07 22.02
N ARG A 208 -11.26 -2.65 20.82
CA ARG A 208 -10.31 -2.51 19.71
C ARG A 208 -9.30 -1.40 19.97
N THR A 209 -9.76 -0.24 20.45
CA THR A 209 -8.90 0.89 20.76
C THR A 209 -7.94 0.57 21.90
N ALA A 210 -8.41 -0.10 22.95
CA ALA A 210 -7.56 -0.52 24.07
C ALA A 210 -6.41 -1.42 23.62
N ARG A 211 -6.70 -2.39 22.74
CA ARG A 211 -5.64 -3.25 22.13
C ARG A 211 -4.65 -2.45 21.30
N LEU A 212 -5.14 -1.49 20.50
CA LEU A 212 -4.26 -0.64 19.68
C LEU A 212 -3.39 0.26 20.56
N PHE A 213 -3.99 0.89 21.59
CA PHE A 213 -3.29 1.72 22.55
C PHE A 213 -2.20 0.94 23.29
N TYR A 214 -2.54 -0.25 23.79
CA TYR A 214 -1.58 -1.16 24.40
C TYR A 214 -0.41 -1.47 23.46
N VAL A 215 -0.70 -1.87 22.21
CA VAL A 215 0.34 -2.18 21.23
C VAL A 215 1.22 -0.95 20.96
N ALA A 216 0.64 0.24 20.82
CA ALA A 216 1.41 1.46 20.56
C ALA A 216 2.32 1.84 21.76
N CYS A 217 1.79 1.83 22.97
CA CYS A 217 2.54 2.20 24.17
C CYS A 217 3.66 1.21 24.51
N THR A 218 3.41 -0.09 24.33
CA THR A 218 4.40 -1.15 24.62
C THR A 218 5.55 -1.22 23.62
N ARG A 219 5.58 -0.36 22.60
CA ARG A 219 6.74 -0.25 21.68
C ARG A 219 7.89 0.56 22.29
N ALA A 220 7.65 1.32 23.35
CA ALA A 220 8.66 2.16 23.98
C ALA A 220 9.59 1.35 24.88
N LYS A 221 10.93 1.49 24.66
CA LYS A 221 11.97 0.88 25.52
C LYS A 221 12.43 1.81 26.65
N LYS A 222 12.49 3.12 26.40
CA LYS A 222 13.09 4.08 27.34
C LYS A 222 12.12 5.17 27.76
N SER A 223 11.36 5.74 26.83
CA SER A 223 10.41 6.80 27.14
C SER A 223 9.17 6.73 26.26
N LEU A 224 8.03 6.99 26.88
CA LEU A 224 6.73 7.07 26.24
C LEU A 224 6.15 8.47 26.52
N ALA A 225 5.63 9.12 25.49
CA ALA A 225 4.79 10.29 25.60
C ALA A 225 3.44 9.99 24.95
N VAL A 226 2.36 10.40 25.58
CA VAL A 226 1.00 10.27 25.05
C VAL A 226 0.40 11.66 24.95
N VAL A 227 -0.08 12.01 23.76
CA VAL A 227 -0.76 13.28 23.48
C VAL A 227 -2.20 12.97 23.11
N ALA A 228 -3.16 13.54 23.83
CA ALA A 228 -4.58 13.39 23.56
C ALA A 228 -5.20 14.72 23.17
N TYR A 229 -5.76 14.78 21.97
CA TYR A 229 -6.62 15.88 21.55
C TYR A 229 -8.06 15.56 21.95
N THR A 230 -8.63 16.35 22.87
CA THR A 230 -9.98 16.12 23.40
C THR A 230 -10.60 17.42 23.89
N GLU A 231 -11.93 17.51 23.82
CA GLU A 231 -12.69 18.60 24.43
C GLU A 231 -12.95 18.35 25.94
N ASN A 232 -12.78 17.09 26.41
CA ASN A 232 -13.03 16.72 27.81
C ASN A 232 -11.75 16.22 28.50
N MET A 233 -10.86 17.15 28.80
CA MET A 233 -9.55 16.88 29.39
C MET A 233 -9.65 16.21 30.76
N GLU A 234 -10.64 16.62 31.58
CA GLU A 234 -10.87 16.06 32.92
C GLU A 234 -11.18 14.54 32.85
N SER A 235 -12.06 14.12 31.96
CA SER A 235 -12.38 12.70 31.81
C SER A 235 -11.15 11.88 31.35
N VAL A 236 -10.34 12.42 30.45
CA VAL A 236 -9.10 11.75 30.00
C VAL A 236 -8.11 11.62 31.15
N LYS A 237 -7.87 12.72 31.91
CA LYS A 237 -6.99 12.75 33.07
C LYS A 237 -7.45 11.73 34.11
N ASN A 238 -8.72 11.80 34.51
CA ASN A 238 -9.28 10.94 35.56
C ASN A 238 -9.23 9.46 35.18
N THR A 239 -9.47 9.14 33.91
CA THR A 239 -9.36 7.76 33.39
C THR A 239 -7.91 7.26 33.41
N ALA A 240 -6.96 8.09 33.02
CA ALA A 240 -5.54 7.73 33.05
C ALA A 240 -5.05 7.47 34.48
N LEU A 241 -5.44 8.32 35.43
CA LEU A 241 -5.11 8.18 36.88
C LEU A 241 -5.79 6.96 37.49
N SER A 242 -7.09 6.77 37.26
CA SER A 242 -7.85 5.67 37.87
C SER A 242 -7.40 4.28 37.37
N ASN A 243 -6.90 4.20 36.15
CA ASN A 243 -6.31 2.97 35.62
C ASN A 243 -4.83 2.78 36.00
N GLY A 244 -4.22 3.74 36.68
CA GLY A 244 -2.82 3.70 37.08
C GLY A 244 -1.85 3.71 35.91
N TRP A 245 -2.25 4.29 34.77
CA TRP A 245 -1.39 4.37 33.59
C TRP A 245 -0.33 5.45 33.70
N PHE A 246 -0.67 6.56 34.40
CA PHE A 246 0.19 7.69 34.66
C PHE A 246 -0.07 8.20 36.09
N SER A 247 0.94 8.79 36.73
CA SER A 247 0.82 9.54 37.97
C SER A 247 0.43 10.99 37.68
N GLU A 248 0.00 11.74 38.73
CA GLU A 248 -0.49 13.10 38.55
C GLU A 248 0.58 14.07 38.06
N ASP A 249 1.82 13.88 38.49
CA ASP A 249 3.00 14.65 38.09
C ASP A 249 3.47 14.37 36.64
N GLU A 250 2.96 13.30 36.01
CA GLU A 250 3.24 12.94 34.62
C GLU A 250 2.20 13.50 33.63
N ILE A 251 1.10 14.10 34.12
CA ILE A 251 -0.01 14.60 33.29
C ILE A 251 0.00 16.11 33.21
N TYR A 252 0.10 16.65 32.02
CA TYR A 252 0.08 18.07 31.72
C TYR A 252 -1.13 18.41 30.85
N ILE A 253 -1.84 19.48 31.21
CA ILE A 253 -2.92 20.08 30.41
C ILE A 253 -2.34 21.33 29.75
N LEU A 254 -2.42 21.39 28.42
CA LEU A 254 -1.86 22.46 27.59
C LEU A 254 -2.97 23.31 27.00
#